data_a5a4dea327e343dd491e84f5b7f9fee0
#
_entry.id   a5a4dea327e343dd491e84f5b7f9fee0
#
_cell.length_a   1.000
_cell.length_b   1.000
_cell.length_c   1.000
_cell.angle_alpha   90.00
_cell.angle_beta   90.00
_cell.angle_gamma   90.00
#
_symmetry.space_group_name_H-M   'P 1'
#
loop_
_entity.id
_entity.type
_entity.pdbx_description
1 polymer ?
#
loop_
_entity_poly.entity_id
_entity_poly.type
_entity_poly.pdbx_seq_one_letter_code
_entity_poly.pdbx_strand_id
1 'polypeptide(L)'
;STPGAFKAHEIPELTEYRAGEYPVGGAKHMQNGTHTLAQCALRVVMTVVSRPTETRAILDGGSKSLSACTMDADGHSIMGHIVEYPDAVFNGASEEHGHVDVSACAARPQIGDRVQVLPVHPCPTVNEHDEIVAVRQGQVEAVWPVHARGKIR
;
A
#
# COMPACT_ATOMS: atom_id res chain seq x y z
N SER A 1 -14.09 9.82 -5.90
CA SER A 1 -12.96 8.89 -5.68
C SER A 1 -12.61 8.14 -6.97
N THR A 2 -11.38 7.64 -7.10
CA THR A 2 -10.94 6.92 -8.31
C THR A 2 -11.87 5.77 -8.73
N PRO A 3 -12.39 4.90 -7.83
CA PRO A 3 -13.34 3.86 -8.22
C PRO A 3 -14.62 4.39 -8.88
N GLY A 4 -15.11 5.55 -8.46
CA GLY A 4 -16.29 6.17 -9.06
C GLY A 4 -16.05 6.74 -10.47
N ALA A 5 -14.79 6.94 -10.89
CA ALA A 5 -14.48 7.45 -12.23
C ALA A 5 -14.99 6.53 -13.34
N PHE A 6 -15.00 5.21 -13.10
CA PHE A 6 -15.49 4.21 -14.05
C PHE A 6 -17.00 4.25 -14.26
N LYS A 7 -17.75 4.89 -13.33
CA LYS A 7 -19.19 5.07 -13.37
C LYS A 7 -19.63 6.51 -13.64
N ALA A 8 -18.71 7.46 -13.62
CA ALA A 8 -19.01 8.89 -13.74
C ALA A 8 -19.71 9.23 -15.05
N HIS A 9 -19.39 8.56 -16.15
CA HIS A 9 -19.98 8.75 -17.47
C HIS A 9 -21.46 8.30 -17.55
N GLU A 10 -21.93 7.49 -16.60
CA GLU A 10 -23.33 7.03 -16.51
C GLU A 10 -24.25 8.05 -15.81
N ILE A 11 -23.67 9.14 -15.27
CA ILE A 11 -24.39 10.17 -14.49
C ILE A 11 -24.44 11.47 -15.30
N PRO A 12 -25.53 11.75 -16.02
CA PRO A 12 -25.61 12.90 -16.94
C PRO A 12 -25.47 14.27 -16.26
N GLU A 13 -25.79 14.35 -14.95
CA GLU A 13 -25.70 15.58 -14.16
C GLU A 13 -24.25 15.91 -13.73
N LEU A 14 -23.32 14.97 -13.86
CA LEU A 14 -21.92 15.19 -13.53
C LEU A 14 -21.23 16.00 -14.64
N THR A 15 -20.83 17.22 -14.29
CA THR A 15 -20.07 18.11 -15.19
C THR A 15 -18.56 18.03 -14.97
N GLU A 16 -18.11 17.53 -13.81
CA GLU A 16 -16.69 17.38 -13.45
C GLU A 16 -16.50 16.17 -12.53
N TYR A 17 -15.41 15.46 -12.71
CA TYR A 17 -15.00 14.36 -11.84
C TYR A 17 -13.51 14.44 -11.51
N ARG A 18 -13.15 14.42 -10.21
CA ARG A 18 -11.76 14.51 -9.74
C ARG A 18 -11.29 13.17 -9.18
N ALA A 19 -10.65 12.38 -10.04
CA ALA A 19 -9.96 11.15 -9.64
C ALA A 19 -8.52 11.49 -9.24
N GLY A 20 -8.11 11.19 -8.00
CA GLY A 20 -6.77 11.53 -7.49
C GLY A 20 -5.79 10.36 -7.48
N GLU A 21 -6.24 9.17 -7.10
CA GLU A 21 -5.36 8.03 -6.84
C GLU A 21 -5.06 7.16 -8.07
N TYR A 22 -5.74 7.40 -9.19
CA TYR A 22 -5.66 6.56 -10.39
C TYR A 22 -4.24 6.37 -10.95
N PRO A 23 -3.28 7.35 -10.82
CA PRO A 23 -1.94 7.16 -11.36
C PRO A 23 -1.08 6.19 -10.55
N VAL A 24 -1.40 5.99 -9.28
CA VAL A 24 -0.57 5.23 -8.34
C VAL A 24 -1.24 3.95 -7.85
N GLY A 25 -2.58 3.93 -7.78
CA GLY A 25 -3.34 2.78 -7.27
C GLY A 25 -3.01 2.43 -5.82
N GLY A 26 -3.68 1.41 -5.28
CA GLY A 26 -3.48 0.90 -3.93
C GLY A 26 -4.27 -0.39 -3.75
N ALA A 27 -4.12 -1.08 -2.62
CA ALA A 27 -4.78 -2.37 -2.37
C ALA A 27 -6.31 -2.31 -2.53
N LYS A 28 -6.93 -1.20 -2.12
CA LYS A 28 -8.35 -0.95 -2.30
C LYS A 28 -8.79 -0.92 -3.78
N HIS A 29 -7.90 -0.45 -4.68
CA HIS A 29 -8.17 -0.41 -6.12
C HIS A 29 -8.09 -1.80 -6.75
N MET A 30 -7.21 -2.67 -6.24
CA MET A 30 -7.17 -4.07 -6.63
C MET A 30 -8.44 -4.80 -6.19
N GLN A 31 -8.84 -4.64 -4.93
CA GLN A 31 -10.01 -5.32 -4.37
C GLN A 31 -11.30 -4.98 -5.14
N ASN A 32 -11.48 -3.72 -5.53
CA ASN A 32 -12.68 -3.30 -6.26
C ASN A 32 -12.58 -3.46 -7.79
N GLY A 33 -11.53 -4.09 -8.29
CA GLY A 33 -11.33 -4.42 -9.70
C GLY A 33 -11.00 -3.24 -10.62
N THR A 34 -10.68 -2.06 -10.09
CA THR A 34 -10.34 -0.89 -10.91
C THR A 34 -8.89 -0.89 -11.37
N HIS A 35 -8.01 -1.61 -10.67
CA HIS A 35 -6.59 -1.76 -11.02
C HIS A 35 -6.15 -3.21 -10.85
N THR A 36 -5.25 -3.63 -11.69
CA THR A 36 -4.43 -4.84 -11.47
C THR A 36 -3.22 -4.49 -10.60
N LEU A 37 -2.55 -5.48 -10.03
CA LEU A 37 -1.30 -5.27 -9.27
C LEU A 37 -0.24 -4.52 -10.10
N ALA A 38 -0.14 -4.82 -11.40
CA ALA A 38 0.80 -4.16 -12.31
C ALA A 38 0.49 -2.68 -12.55
N GLN A 39 -0.77 -2.27 -12.41
CA GLN A 39 -1.21 -0.88 -12.54
C GLN A 39 -1.09 -0.08 -11.23
N CYS A 40 -0.85 -0.75 -10.11
CA CYS A 40 -0.61 -0.09 -8.84
C CYS A 40 0.88 0.23 -8.72
N ALA A 41 1.27 1.49 -8.92
CA ALA A 41 2.67 1.92 -9.00
C ALA A 41 3.31 2.19 -7.64
N LEU A 42 2.53 2.69 -6.65
CA LEU A 42 3.07 3.03 -5.34
C LEU A 42 3.39 1.77 -4.53
N ARG A 43 4.61 1.71 -4.02
CA ARG A 43 5.10 0.65 -3.13
C ARG A 43 5.84 1.26 -1.95
N VAL A 44 5.63 0.72 -0.76
CA VAL A 44 6.50 0.97 0.39
C VAL A 44 7.38 -0.26 0.57
N VAL A 45 8.69 -0.09 0.46
CA VAL A 45 9.66 -1.18 0.66
C VAL A 45 9.94 -1.30 2.14
N MET A 46 9.75 -2.49 2.69
CA MET A 46 9.98 -2.81 4.09
C MET A 46 10.87 -4.04 4.22
N THR A 47 11.50 -4.19 5.38
CA THR A 47 12.33 -5.34 5.71
C THR A 47 11.66 -6.19 6.80
N VAL A 48 11.75 -7.49 6.69
CA VAL A 48 11.36 -8.40 7.77
C VAL A 48 12.44 -8.36 8.85
N VAL A 49 12.12 -7.75 9.99
CA VAL A 49 13.09 -7.54 11.09
C VAL A 49 12.97 -8.56 12.22
N SER A 50 11.84 -9.27 12.30
CA SER A 50 11.64 -10.30 13.33
C SER A 50 10.67 -11.37 12.89
N ARG A 51 10.88 -12.57 13.41
CA ARG A 51 9.99 -13.74 13.29
C ARG A 51 9.76 -14.32 14.68
N PRO A 52 8.86 -13.70 15.49
CA PRO A 52 8.66 -14.16 16.88
C PRO A 52 8.01 -15.54 16.99
N THR A 53 7.27 -15.97 15.96
CA THR A 53 6.71 -17.33 15.82
C THR A 53 6.82 -17.79 14.37
N GLU A 54 6.51 -19.04 14.10
CA GLU A 54 6.48 -19.59 12.73
C GLU A 54 5.42 -18.93 11.84
N THR A 55 4.34 -18.43 12.44
CA THR A 55 3.20 -17.84 11.71
C THR A 55 3.18 -16.33 11.74
N ARG A 56 4.16 -15.67 12.39
CA ARG A 56 4.20 -14.21 12.54
C ARG A 56 5.51 -13.62 12.03
N ALA A 57 5.40 -12.59 11.21
CA ALA A 57 6.52 -11.74 10.81
C ALA A 57 6.29 -10.30 11.26
N ILE A 58 7.38 -9.58 11.50
CA ILE A 58 7.39 -8.15 11.85
C ILE A 58 8.18 -7.42 10.78
N LEU A 59 7.60 -6.34 10.25
CA LEU A 59 8.22 -5.45 9.29
C LEU A 59 8.74 -4.18 10.00
N ASP A 60 9.77 -3.55 9.43
CA ASP A 60 10.37 -2.27 9.90
C ASP A 60 9.58 -1.03 9.51
N GLY A 61 8.34 -1.18 9.07
CA GLY A 61 7.43 -0.10 8.73
C GLY A 61 6.05 -0.34 9.32
N GLY A 62 5.45 0.71 9.85
CA GLY A 62 4.13 0.69 10.49
C GLY A 62 3.26 1.85 10.05
N SER A 63 2.45 2.40 10.97
CA SER A 63 1.50 3.46 10.65
C SER A 63 2.17 4.76 10.19
N LYS A 64 3.41 5.04 10.60
CA LYS A 64 4.19 6.19 10.12
C LYS A 64 4.71 6.04 8.69
N SER A 65 4.67 4.84 8.12
CA SER A 65 5.10 4.57 6.74
C SER A 65 3.93 4.33 5.79
N LEU A 66 2.79 3.82 6.32
CA LEU A 66 1.61 3.44 5.52
C LEU A 66 0.36 4.26 5.83
N SER A 67 0.35 5.04 6.92
CA SER A 67 -0.84 5.53 7.60
C SER A 67 -1.58 4.45 8.41
N ALA A 68 -2.60 4.85 9.16
CA ALA A 68 -3.46 3.95 9.92
C ALA A 68 -4.70 3.47 9.11
N CYS A 69 -4.70 3.66 7.79
CA CYS A 69 -5.82 3.22 6.95
C CYS A 69 -5.87 1.70 6.84
N THR A 70 -7.07 1.15 7.03
CA THR A 70 -7.34 -0.27 6.87
C THR A 70 -8.48 -0.50 5.88
N MET A 71 -8.59 -1.72 5.38
CA MET A 71 -9.74 -2.21 4.64
C MET A 71 -10.04 -3.65 5.03
N ASP A 72 -11.28 -4.09 4.83
CA ASP A 72 -11.61 -5.50 4.93
C ASP A 72 -11.18 -6.24 3.64
N ALA A 73 -10.52 -7.36 3.82
CA ALA A 73 -10.18 -8.30 2.75
C ALA A 73 -10.41 -9.71 3.28
N ASP A 74 -11.39 -10.41 2.71
CA ASP A 74 -11.77 -11.78 3.07
C ASP A 74 -12.01 -11.99 4.58
N GLY A 75 -12.65 -11.01 5.23
CA GLY A 75 -12.96 -11.03 6.67
C GLY A 75 -11.78 -10.64 7.58
N HIS A 76 -10.68 -10.17 7.00
CA HIS A 76 -9.53 -9.64 7.73
C HIS A 76 -9.39 -8.14 7.52
N SER A 77 -9.16 -7.39 8.61
CA SER A 77 -8.74 -6.00 8.49
C SER A 77 -7.27 -5.96 8.11
N ILE A 78 -6.94 -5.37 6.96
CA ILE A 78 -5.56 -5.29 6.46
C ILE A 78 -5.12 -3.84 6.30
N MET A 79 -3.81 -3.58 6.44
CA MET A 79 -3.16 -2.28 6.24
C MET A 79 -2.50 -2.13 4.87
N GLY A 80 -2.27 -3.24 4.19
CA GLY A 80 -1.65 -3.29 2.87
C GLY A 80 -1.60 -4.70 2.32
N HIS A 81 -1.22 -4.82 1.05
CA HIS A 81 -1.00 -6.10 0.39
C HIS A 81 0.51 -6.30 0.17
N ILE A 82 1.05 -7.44 0.60
CA ILE A 82 2.46 -7.77 0.43
C ILE A 82 2.64 -8.48 -0.91
N VAL A 83 3.40 -7.89 -1.81
CA VAL A 83 3.50 -8.33 -3.20
C VAL A 83 4.14 -9.70 -3.35
N GLU A 84 5.23 -9.96 -2.62
CA GLU A 84 5.98 -11.21 -2.67
C GLU A 84 5.31 -12.37 -1.93
N TYR A 85 4.39 -12.03 -1.00
CA TYR A 85 3.66 -12.99 -0.17
C TYR A 85 2.17 -12.67 -0.18
N PRO A 86 1.46 -12.96 -1.28
CA PRO A 86 0.06 -12.54 -1.47
C PRO A 86 -0.92 -13.16 -0.47
N ASP A 87 -0.56 -14.32 0.11
CA ASP A 87 -1.36 -14.99 1.14
C ASP A 87 -1.07 -14.47 2.56
N ALA A 88 -0.11 -13.55 2.71
CA ALA A 88 0.20 -12.93 4.00
C ALA A 88 -0.84 -11.86 4.35
N VAL A 89 -1.26 -11.84 5.61
CA VAL A 89 -2.23 -10.87 6.13
C VAL A 89 -1.50 -9.82 6.96
N PHE A 90 -1.35 -8.60 6.42
CA PHE A 90 -0.81 -7.47 7.15
C PHE A 90 -1.91 -6.86 8.03
N ASN A 91 -2.14 -7.43 9.22
CA ASN A 91 -3.32 -7.24 10.04
C ASN A 91 -3.20 -6.19 11.14
N GLY A 92 -2.06 -5.52 11.27
CA GLY A 92 -1.88 -4.47 12.27
C GLY A 92 -0.51 -3.83 12.21
N ALA A 93 -0.38 -2.69 12.88
CA ALA A 93 0.89 -2.01 13.06
C ALA A 93 0.92 -1.20 14.34
N SER A 94 2.12 -1.01 14.90
CA SER A 94 2.47 0.13 15.71
C SER A 94 3.03 1.25 14.81
N GLU A 95 3.65 2.27 15.39
CA GLU A 95 4.19 3.38 14.62
C GLU A 95 5.27 2.94 13.63
N GLU A 96 6.22 2.13 14.11
CA GLU A 96 7.44 1.75 13.38
C GLU A 96 7.44 0.29 12.92
N HIS A 97 6.48 -0.53 13.32
CA HIS A 97 6.49 -1.97 13.04
C HIS A 97 5.15 -2.45 12.50
N GLY A 98 5.22 -3.19 11.41
CA GLY A 98 4.09 -3.90 10.81
C GLY A 98 3.97 -5.32 11.35
N HIS A 99 2.74 -5.74 11.64
CA HIS A 99 2.43 -7.09 12.12
C HIS A 99 1.79 -7.90 11.00
N VAL A 100 2.41 -9.02 10.65
CA VAL A 100 1.98 -9.85 9.52
C VAL A 100 1.75 -11.27 9.98
N ASP A 101 0.55 -11.80 9.70
CA ASP A 101 0.26 -13.22 9.78
C ASP A 101 0.69 -13.89 8.47
N VAL A 102 1.57 -14.88 8.58
CA VAL A 102 2.12 -15.65 7.46
C VAL A 102 1.72 -17.14 7.53
N SER A 103 0.69 -17.46 8.31
CA SER A 103 0.24 -18.85 8.52
C SER A 103 -0.22 -19.51 7.23
N ALA A 104 -0.88 -18.76 6.33
CA ALA A 104 -1.37 -19.25 5.04
C ALA A 104 -0.30 -19.29 3.94
N CYS A 105 0.87 -18.68 4.15
CA CYS A 105 1.92 -18.62 3.14
C CYS A 105 2.60 -19.98 2.94
N ALA A 106 2.65 -20.45 1.70
CA ALA A 106 3.40 -21.65 1.33
C ALA A 106 4.92 -21.46 1.51
N ALA A 107 5.44 -20.31 1.09
CA ALA A 107 6.80 -19.85 1.38
C ALA A 107 6.70 -18.70 2.40
N ARG A 108 7.48 -18.79 3.48
CA ARG A 108 7.44 -17.78 4.55
C ARG A 108 8.64 -16.85 4.46
N PRO A 109 8.42 -15.53 4.65
CA PRO A 109 9.51 -14.57 4.62
C PRO A 109 10.54 -14.85 5.71
N GLN A 110 11.80 -14.57 5.45
CA GLN A 110 12.90 -14.71 6.42
C GLN A 110 13.33 -13.34 6.92
N ILE A 111 13.98 -13.30 8.10
CA ILE A 111 14.58 -12.06 8.62
C ILE A 111 15.63 -11.56 7.61
N GLY A 112 15.52 -10.28 7.24
CA GLY A 112 16.34 -9.63 6.24
C GLY A 112 15.72 -9.58 4.83
N ASP A 113 14.63 -10.33 4.58
CA ASP A 113 13.91 -10.24 3.31
C ASP A 113 13.29 -8.84 3.16
N ARG A 114 13.44 -8.30 1.96
CA ARG A 114 12.75 -7.07 1.56
C ARG A 114 11.44 -7.43 0.90
N VAL A 115 10.38 -6.73 1.30
CA VAL A 115 9.05 -6.89 0.74
C VAL A 115 8.50 -5.55 0.26
N GLN A 116 7.68 -5.60 -0.77
CA GLN A 116 6.96 -4.44 -1.28
C GLN A 116 5.53 -4.48 -0.75
N VAL A 117 5.15 -3.45 -0.03
CA VAL A 117 3.79 -3.30 0.48
C VAL A 117 3.03 -2.32 -0.39
N LEU A 118 1.93 -2.78 -0.97
CA LEU A 118 0.95 -1.93 -1.63
C LEU A 118 0.01 -1.37 -0.56
N PRO A 119 0.01 -0.05 -0.28
CA PRO A 119 -0.81 0.51 0.78
C PRO A 119 -2.30 0.42 0.44
N VAL A 120 -3.14 0.39 1.47
CA VAL A 120 -4.59 0.47 1.30
C VAL A 120 -5.00 1.79 0.65
N HIS A 121 -4.41 2.90 1.12
CA HIS A 121 -4.76 4.25 0.67
C HIS A 121 -3.50 5.07 0.35
N PRO A 122 -3.20 5.31 -0.94
CA PRO A 122 -1.98 6.03 -1.35
C PRO A 122 -1.84 7.45 -0.82
N CYS A 123 -2.94 8.20 -0.71
CA CYS A 123 -2.87 9.63 -0.36
C CYS A 123 -2.23 9.90 0.99
N PRO A 124 -2.71 9.29 2.12
CA PRO A 124 -2.05 9.49 3.40
C PRO A 124 -0.64 8.87 3.42
N THR A 125 -0.43 7.72 2.76
CA THR A 125 0.90 7.11 2.66
C THR A 125 1.92 8.09 2.05
N VAL A 126 1.59 8.71 0.91
CA VAL A 126 2.47 9.71 0.29
C VAL A 126 2.75 10.89 1.24
N ASN A 127 1.75 11.31 2.02
CA ASN A 127 1.91 12.43 2.96
C ASN A 127 2.81 12.12 4.18
N GLU A 128 3.09 10.84 4.45
CA GLU A 128 4.04 10.43 5.52
C GLU A 128 5.51 10.52 5.06
N HIS A 129 5.78 10.63 3.75
CA HIS A 129 7.13 10.63 3.19
C HIS A 129 7.54 12.01 2.66
N ASP A 130 8.81 12.35 2.83
CA ASP A 130 9.38 13.60 2.29
C ASP A 130 9.63 13.50 0.79
N GLU A 131 9.90 12.29 0.29
CA GLU A 131 10.30 12.01 -1.09
C GLU A 131 9.67 10.73 -1.62
N ILE A 132 9.52 10.66 -2.94
CA ILE A 132 9.11 9.47 -3.68
C ILE A 132 10.21 9.12 -4.67
N VAL A 133 10.69 7.88 -4.62
CA VAL A 133 11.69 7.34 -5.54
C VAL A 133 10.99 6.75 -6.77
N ALA A 134 11.20 7.35 -7.94
CA ALA A 134 10.71 6.83 -9.21
C ALA A 134 11.66 5.75 -9.74
N VAL A 135 11.10 4.55 -9.96
CA VAL A 135 11.86 3.38 -10.40
C VAL A 135 11.26 2.84 -11.70
N ARG A 136 12.11 2.55 -12.69
CA ARG A 136 11.72 1.85 -13.92
C ARG A 136 12.72 0.74 -14.21
N GLN A 137 12.22 -0.46 -14.47
CA GLN A 137 13.05 -1.65 -14.76
C GLN A 137 14.15 -1.90 -13.70
N GLY A 138 13.83 -1.64 -12.41
CA GLY A 138 14.76 -1.81 -11.31
C GLY A 138 15.80 -0.70 -11.14
N GLN A 139 15.76 0.34 -11.97
CA GLN A 139 16.67 1.49 -11.89
C GLN A 139 15.96 2.73 -11.37
N VAL A 140 16.61 3.48 -10.48
CA VAL A 140 16.11 4.77 -10.01
C VAL A 140 16.26 5.79 -11.15
N GLU A 141 15.12 6.36 -11.58
CA GLU A 141 15.10 7.42 -12.61
C GLU A 141 15.09 8.83 -12.00
N ALA A 142 14.41 8.99 -10.86
CA ALA A 142 14.30 10.28 -10.20
C ALA A 142 13.93 10.12 -8.72
N VAL A 143 14.16 11.17 -7.95
CA VAL A 143 13.64 11.35 -6.60
C VAL A 143 12.82 12.64 -6.60
N TRP A 144 11.55 12.54 -6.23
CA TRP A 144 10.62 13.66 -6.24
C TRP A 144 10.28 14.08 -4.82
N PRO A 145 10.47 15.36 -4.45
CA PRO A 145 10.03 15.86 -3.14
C PRO A 145 8.50 15.92 -3.08
N VAL A 146 7.93 15.54 -1.92
CA VAL A 146 6.50 15.69 -1.64
C VAL A 146 6.25 17.12 -1.13
N HIS A 147 6.10 18.06 -2.05
CA HIS A 147 6.04 19.50 -1.76
C HIS A 147 4.90 19.93 -0.82
N ALA A 148 3.79 19.18 -0.80
CA ALA A 148 2.63 19.49 0.03
C ALA A 148 2.63 18.78 1.38
N ARG A 149 3.67 17.97 1.70
CA ARG A 149 3.77 17.27 2.96
C ARG A 149 3.73 18.24 4.14
N GLY A 150 2.86 17.97 5.12
CA GLY A 150 2.69 18.79 6.31
C GLY A 150 2.03 20.17 6.08
N LYS A 151 1.64 20.50 4.84
CA LYS A 151 0.99 21.78 4.50
C LYS A 151 -0.53 21.67 4.53
N ILE A 152 -1.07 21.07 5.58
CA ILE A 152 -2.51 20.98 5.82
C ILE A 152 -3.00 22.34 6.33
N ARG A 153 -4.04 22.91 5.67
CA ARG A 153 -4.66 24.19 6.02
C ARG A 153 -6.18 24.08 5.98
#